data_ed629c3fb0538192c377aae22ff6d3c0
#
_entry.id   ed629c3fb0538192c377aae22ff6d3c0
#
_cell.length_a   1.000
_cell.length_b   1.000
_cell.length_c   1.000
_cell.angle_alpha   90.00
_cell.angle_beta   90.00
_cell.angle_gamma   90.00
#
_symmetry.space_group_name_H-M   'P 1'
#
loop_
_entity.id
_entity.type
_entity.pdbx_description
1 polymer ?
#
loop_
_entity_poly.entity_id
_entity_poly.type
_entity_poly.pdbx_seq_one_letter_code
_entity_poly.pdbx_strand_id
1 'polypeptide(L)'
;AKRAGEQEEEIDITELVPGDIVYLAAGDMVPADIRIIDSKDLFISQASLTGESEPIEKFPEVQGQQFRKGSVIELDNICYMGSNVISGAAKGIVFETGNKTYLGTIAKSLVGHRATTAFDKGISKVSFLLIRFMLVMVPFVFFVNGFTKGDWFEAFILAVSVAVGLTPEMLPMIVTANLSKGAIAMSKKKTIVKNLNAIQNFGAMDILCTDKTGTLTCDKIVLEKYINADGSDDNSKRILRHAYFNSYFQTGLRNLMDKAILSHVRELNLEHLKNAYTKVDEIPFDFTRRRMSVVIEDRQGKRQIITKGAVEEILDVCSYAEFDGEIHPLTDSLKIKAQKISEEMNRQGMRVLAVSQKSFIEKDCNFAIEDEKEMVLIGYLAFLDPPKPSATEAIEQLYMHGVAVKILSGDNDTVVKAIARQVGIDTGHSHTGIEMEEMDETTLKEAVKDTTLFSKLTPLQKTQIISLLQEQGNTVGFLGDGINDAGALRQSDIGISVDSAVDIAKESADIILLEKDLMVLEDGVLEGRKTFGNINKYIKMTASSNFGNMFSVMFASAFLPFLPMMPIHLLIQNLLYDISQTTIPFDRMDPEFLKKP
;
A
#
# COMPACT_ATOMS: atom_id res chain seq x y z
N ALA A 1 -27.74 21.36 -0.59
CA ALA A 1 -28.10 20.98 -1.96
C ALA A 1 -29.28 21.80 -2.47
N LYS A 2 -29.53 21.78 -3.78
CA LYS A 2 -30.68 22.43 -4.43
C LYS A 2 -31.31 21.48 -5.43
N ARG A 3 -32.62 21.28 -5.35
CA ARG A 3 -33.44 20.53 -6.30
C ARG A 3 -34.20 21.46 -7.23
N ALA A 4 -34.64 20.95 -8.40
CA ALA A 4 -35.37 21.73 -9.39
C ALA A 4 -36.68 22.31 -8.78
N GLY A 5 -36.78 23.66 -8.72
CA GLY A 5 -37.93 24.38 -8.19
C GLY A 5 -37.94 24.64 -6.67
N GLU A 6 -36.91 24.22 -5.94
CA GLU A 6 -36.76 24.41 -4.50
C GLU A 6 -35.68 25.46 -4.18
N GLN A 7 -35.72 25.99 -2.94
CA GLN A 7 -34.64 26.84 -2.42
C GLN A 7 -33.45 25.99 -2.00
N GLU A 8 -32.29 26.60 -1.83
CA GLU A 8 -31.11 25.93 -1.30
C GLU A 8 -31.35 25.51 0.14
N GLU A 9 -31.13 24.24 0.44
CA GLU A 9 -31.37 23.64 1.74
C GLU A 9 -30.19 22.73 2.16
N GLU A 10 -29.88 22.69 3.45
CA GLU A 10 -28.99 21.71 4.04
C GLU A 10 -29.72 20.36 4.17
N ILE A 11 -29.23 19.33 3.51
CA ILE A 11 -29.81 17.98 3.55
C ILE A 11 -28.81 16.97 4.07
N ASP A 12 -29.28 15.87 4.64
CA ASP A 12 -28.43 14.75 5.01
C ASP A 12 -27.83 14.11 3.74
N ILE A 13 -26.58 13.64 3.85
CA ILE A 13 -25.87 12.97 2.73
C ILE A 13 -26.65 11.76 2.20
N THR A 14 -27.42 11.09 3.05
CA THR A 14 -28.23 9.91 2.70
C THR A 14 -29.46 10.26 1.85
N GLU A 15 -29.87 11.52 1.83
CA GLU A 15 -31.00 12.01 1.03
C GLU A 15 -30.60 12.51 -0.36
N LEU A 16 -29.30 12.55 -0.64
CA LEU A 16 -28.76 13.04 -1.90
C LEU A 16 -29.06 12.07 -3.05
N VAL A 17 -29.59 12.59 -4.15
CA VAL A 17 -29.96 11.81 -5.32
C VAL A 17 -29.31 12.35 -6.61
N PRO A 18 -29.10 11.51 -7.63
CA PRO A 18 -28.66 11.98 -8.95
C PRO A 18 -29.60 13.07 -9.50
N GLY A 19 -29.02 14.17 -9.97
CA GLY A 19 -29.71 15.36 -10.44
C GLY A 19 -29.75 16.52 -9.44
N ASP A 20 -29.43 16.29 -8.16
CA ASP A 20 -29.30 17.36 -7.16
C ASP A 20 -28.09 18.24 -7.50
N ILE A 21 -28.23 19.55 -7.24
CA ILE A 21 -27.12 20.49 -7.38
C ILE A 21 -26.51 20.71 -5.99
N VAL A 22 -25.22 20.45 -5.88
CA VAL A 22 -24.43 20.60 -4.64
C VAL A 22 -23.49 21.79 -4.77
N TYR A 23 -23.35 22.53 -3.66
CA TYR A 23 -22.39 23.60 -3.49
C TYR A 23 -21.25 23.09 -2.61
N LEU A 24 -20.04 23.27 -3.05
CA LEU A 24 -18.81 22.87 -2.37
C LEU A 24 -18.00 24.10 -2.01
N ALA A 25 -17.44 24.12 -0.82
CA ALA A 25 -16.54 25.15 -0.32
C ALA A 25 -15.29 24.52 0.31
N ALA A 26 -14.25 25.32 0.51
CA ALA A 26 -13.01 24.87 1.15
C ALA A 26 -13.30 24.25 2.54
N GLY A 27 -12.79 23.06 2.77
CA GLY A 27 -13.01 22.25 3.96
C GLY A 27 -14.11 21.19 3.83
N ASP A 28 -14.93 21.25 2.78
CA ASP A 28 -15.99 20.27 2.57
C ASP A 28 -15.43 18.93 2.05
N MET A 29 -16.08 17.85 2.45
CA MET A 29 -15.91 16.54 1.81
C MET A 29 -16.93 16.38 0.70
N VAL A 30 -16.49 15.92 -0.47
CA VAL A 30 -17.37 15.66 -1.62
C VAL A 30 -18.34 14.51 -1.29
N PRO A 31 -19.67 14.76 -1.26
CA PRO A 31 -20.64 13.80 -0.70
C PRO A 31 -21.10 12.72 -1.69
N ALA A 32 -20.82 12.90 -2.99
CA ALA A 32 -21.24 12.01 -4.08
C ALA A 32 -20.32 12.20 -5.28
N ASP A 33 -20.47 11.43 -6.34
CA ASP A 33 -19.78 11.72 -7.61
C ASP A 33 -20.50 12.86 -8.33
N ILE A 34 -19.79 13.97 -8.53
CA ILE A 34 -20.32 15.27 -8.92
C ILE A 34 -19.62 15.75 -10.18
N ARG A 35 -20.41 16.14 -11.21
CA ARG A 35 -19.89 16.88 -12.32
C ARG A 35 -19.95 18.39 -12.05
N ILE A 36 -18.82 19.07 -12.21
CA ILE A 36 -18.71 20.51 -11.99
C ILE A 36 -19.47 21.26 -13.09
N ILE A 37 -20.30 22.22 -12.69
CA ILE A 37 -21.03 23.14 -13.58
C ILE A 37 -20.35 24.50 -13.56
N ASP A 38 -19.88 24.92 -12.38
CA ASP A 38 -19.20 26.18 -12.15
C ASP A 38 -18.18 26.00 -11.02
N SER A 39 -17.01 26.61 -11.14
CA SER A 39 -15.96 26.55 -10.13
C SER A 39 -15.13 27.83 -10.12
N LYS A 40 -14.64 28.17 -8.92
CA LYS A 40 -13.69 29.26 -8.73
C LYS A 40 -12.58 28.75 -7.84
N ASP A 41 -11.37 28.67 -8.43
CA ASP A 41 -10.13 28.23 -7.74
C ASP A 41 -10.31 26.92 -6.95
N LEU A 42 -11.01 25.94 -7.58
CA LEU A 42 -11.38 24.68 -6.93
C LEU A 42 -10.22 23.69 -6.94
N PHE A 43 -9.69 23.39 -5.77
CA PHE A 43 -8.66 22.37 -5.56
C PHE A 43 -9.16 21.28 -4.65
N ILE A 44 -9.02 20.03 -5.12
CA ILE A 44 -9.52 18.83 -4.45
C ILE A 44 -8.36 17.88 -4.15
N SER A 45 -8.25 17.46 -2.91
CA SER A 45 -7.39 16.35 -2.54
C SER A 45 -8.13 15.03 -2.81
N GLN A 46 -7.57 14.23 -3.69
CA GLN A 46 -8.03 12.86 -3.97
C GLN A 46 -7.14 11.82 -3.27
N ALA A 47 -6.37 12.23 -2.27
CA ALA A 47 -5.44 11.36 -1.54
C ALA A 47 -6.11 10.08 -1.03
N SER A 48 -7.36 10.16 -0.59
CA SER A 48 -8.15 9.00 -0.16
C SER A 48 -8.45 8.00 -1.28
N LEU A 49 -8.44 8.42 -2.54
CA LEU A 49 -8.77 7.58 -3.69
C LEU A 49 -7.54 7.13 -4.47
N THR A 50 -6.52 7.99 -4.58
CA THR A 50 -5.32 7.75 -5.40
C THR A 50 -4.08 7.43 -4.57
N GLY A 51 -4.07 7.80 -3.29
CA GLY A 51 -2.87 7.78 -2.44
C GLY A 51 -1.95 8.99 -2.65
N GLU A 52 -2.21 9.84 -3.64
CA GLU A 52 -1.41 11.02 -3.92
C GLU A 52 -1.86 12.20 -3.07
N SER A 53 -0.93 12.83 -2.36
CA SER A 53 -1.23 13.95 -1.45
C SER A 53 -1.30 15.31 -2.13
N GLU A 54 -1.00 15.42 -3.43
CA GLU A 54 -1.09 16.68 -4.16
C GLU A 54 -2.54 17.00 -4.54
N PRO A 55 -3.06 18.19 -4.19
CA PRO A 55 -4.37 18.62 -4.64
C PRO A 55 -4.40 18.81 -6.16
N ILE A 56 -5.51 18.42 -6.77
CA ILE A 56 -5.75 18.54 -8.22
C ILE A 56 -6.75 19.69 -8.44
N GLU A 57 -6.44 20.57 -9.38
CA GLU A 57 -7.37 21.62 -9.81
C GLU A 57 -8.49 21.02 -10.67
N LYS A 58 -9.72 21.47 -10.44
CA LYS A 58 -10.91 20.98 -11.13
C LYS A 58 -11.66 22.13 -11.80
N PHE A 59 -12.11 21.88 -13.03
CA PHE A 59 -12.72 22.89 -13.92
C PHE A 59 -14.11 22.43 -14.39
N PRO A 60 -15.01 23.36 -14.79
CA PRO A 60 -16.30 23.00 -15.40
C PRO A 60 -16.16 22.32 -16.76
N GLU A 61 -15.14 22.72 -17.54
CA GLU A 61 -14.85 22.20 -18.87
C GLU A 61 -13.59 21.34 -18.84
N VAL A 62 -13.60 20.28 -19.67
CA VAL A 62 -12.41 19.43 -19.82
C VAL A 62 -11.35 20.20 -20.61
N GLN A 63 -10.23 20.48 -19.99
CA GLN A 63 -9.11 21.17 -20.65
C GLN A 63 -8.25 20.13 -21.42
N GLY A 64 -8.18 20.28 -22.75
CA GLY A 64 -7.26 19.53 -23.60
C GLY A 64 -7.75 18.20 -24.15
N GLN A 65 -6.84 17.44 -24.77
CA GLN A 65 -7.12 16.14 -25.44
C GLN A 65 -7.27 14.95 -24.47
N GLN A 66 -7.58 15.18 -23.20
CA GLN A 66 -7.67 14.14 -22.15
C GLN A 66 -8.76 13.09 -22.42
N PHE A 67 -9.71 13.35 -23.33
CA PHE A 67 -10.77 12.40 -23.72
C PHE A 67 -10.27 11.09 -24.36
N ARG A 68 -8.98 10.93 -24.61
CA ARG A 68 -8.52 9.78 -25.41
C ARG A 68 -7.79 8.68 -24.63
N LYS A 69 -7.18 8.91 -23.43
CA LYS A 69 -6.36 7.90 -22.76
C LYS A 69 -6.04 8.16 -21.26
N GLY A 70 -6.90 8.84 -20.51
CA GLY A 70 -6.68 9.07 -19.07
C GLY A 70 -7.53 8.15 -18.19
N SER A 71 -7.04 7.84 -17.00
CA SER A 71 -7.84 7.20 -15.95
C SER A 71 -9.09 8.06 -15.66
N VAL A 72 -10.24 7.42 -15.45
CA VAL A 72 -11.51 8.11 -15.12
C VAL A 72 -11.33 9.06 -13.94
N ILE A 73 -10.44 8.74 -12.98
CA ILE A 73 -10.18 9.54 -11.78
C ILE A 73 -9.44 10.87 -12.08
N GLU A 74 -8.76 10.96 -13.23
CA GLU A 74 -8.00 12.15 -13.65
C GLU A 74 -8.86 13.18 -14.39
N LEU A 75 -10.16 12.92 -14.59
CA LEU A 75 -11.03 13.87 -15.27
C LEU A 75 -11.14 15.18 -14.50
N ASP A 76 -10.83 16.30 -15.16
CA ASP A 76 -10.76 17.64 -14.54
C ASP A 76 -12.12 18.17 -14.12
N ASN A 77 -13.21 17.70 -14.73
CA ASN A 77 -14.56 18.18 -14.50
C ASN A 77 -15.41 17.32 -13.56
N ILE A 78 -14.80 16.32 -12.91
CA ILE A 78 -15.48 15.42 -11.99
C ILE A 78 -14.81 15.47 -10.61
N CYS A 79 -15.64 15.56 -9.58
CA CYS A 79 -15.25 15.39 -8.18
C CYS A 79 -15.85 14.09 -7.68
N TYR A 80 -15.02 13.22 -7.10
CA TYR A 80 -15.44 11.90 -6.61
C TYR A 80 -15.76 11.92 -5.13
N MET A 81 -16.75 11.13 -4.72
CA MET A 81 -17.11 10.94 -3.31
C MET A 81 -15.88 10.57 -2.46
N GLY A 82 -15.77 11.18 -1.28
CA GLY A 82 -14.66 10.94 -0.35
C GLY A 82 -13.40 11.77 -0.61
N SER A 83 -13.42 12.65 -1.63
CA SER A 83 -12.38 13.67 -1.84
C SER A 83 -12.65 14.89 -0.95
N ASN A 84 -11.60 15.64 -0.59
CA ASN A 84 -11.72 16.84 0.23
C ASN A 84 -11.44 18.11 -0.58
N VAL A 85 -12.29 19.13 -0.44
CA VAL A 85 -12.07 20.45 -1.03
C VAL A 85 -10.99 21.18 -0.21
N ILE A 86 -9.85 21.46 -0.82
CA ILE A 86 -8.73 22.12 -0.17
C ILE A 86 -8.86 23.65 -0.23
N SER A 87 -9.28 24.16 -1.39
CA SER A 87 -9.51 25.60 -1.60
C SER A 87 -10.56 25.83 -2.68
N GLY A 88 -11.07 27.06 -2.75
CA GLY A 88 -12.04 27.48 -3.73
C GLY A 88 -13.47 27.09 -3.40
N ALA A 89 -14.35 27.27 -4.38
CA ALA A 89 -15.75 26.91 -4.31
C ALA A 89 -16.23 26.35 -5.66
N ALA A 90 -17.22 25.47 -5.61
CA ALA A 90 -17.83 24.92 -6.83
C ALA A 90 -19.33 24.69 -6.67
N LYS A 91 -19.96 24.63 -7.83
CA LYS A 91 -21.32 24.16 -8.00
C LYS A 91 -21.31 22.99 -8.97
N GLY A 92 -21.89 21.87 -8.58
CA GLY A 92 -21.90 20.68 -9.41
C GLY A 92 -23.20 19.91 -9.32
N ILE A 93 -23.46 19.10 -10.34
CA ILE A 93 -24.60 18.19 -10.41
C ILE A 93 -24.16 16.80 -9.99
N VAL A 94 -24.91 16.19 -9.08
CA VAL A 94 -24.71 14.80 -8.67
C VAL A 94 -25.11 13.88 -9.82
N PHE A 95 -24.25 12.95 -10.23
CA PHE A 95 -24.58 11.96 -11.25
C PHE A 95 -24.61 10.52 -10.70
N GLU A 96 -23.86 10.21 -9.64
CA GLU A 96 -23.90 8.90 -8.97
C GLU A 96 -23.83 9.09 -7.44
N THR A 97 -24.55 8.21 -6.70
CA THR A 97 -24.61 8.25 -5.22
C THR A 97 -24.40 6.86 -4.61
N GLY A 98 -23.95 6.82 -3.37
CA GLY A 98 -23.82 5.60 -2.56
C GLY A 98 -22.97 4.52 -3.24
N ASN A 99 -23.53 3.32 -3.35
CA ASN A 99 -22.83 2.16 -3.91
C ASN A 99 -22.51 2.23 -5.41
N LYS A 100 -23.00 3.24 -6.12
CA LYS A 100 -22.71 3.44 -7.54
C LYS A 100 -21.57 4.43 -7.78
N THR A 101 -21.21 5.22 -6.78
CA THR A 101 -20.05 6.12 -6.86
C THR A 101 -18.76 5.34 -7.11
N TYR A 102 -17.72 6.04 -7.55
CA TYR A 102 -16.39 5.44 -7.71
C TYR A 102 -15.90 4.79 -6.41
N LEU A 103 -16.02 5.49 -5.28
CA LEU A 103 -15.72 4.94 -3.95
C LEU A 103 -16.62 3.75 -3.61
N GLY A 104 -17.91 3.82 -3.95
CA GLY A 104 -18.88 2.74 -3.75
C GLY A 104 -18.56 1.48 -4.55
N THR A 105 -18.01 1.61 -5.77
CA THR A 105 -17.56 0.46 -6.57
C THR A 105 -16.33 -0.20 -5.97
N ILE A 106 -15.39 0.58 -5.43
CA ILE A 106 -14.27 0.05 -4.64
C ILE A 106 -14.80 -0.68 -3.40
N ALA A 107 -15.70 -0.05 -2.64
CA ALA A 107 -16.31 -0.65 -1.45
C ALA A 107 -17.07 -1.95 -1.75
N LYS A 108 -17.78 -2.05 -2.89
CA LYS A 108 -18.43 -3.30 -3.33
C LYS A 108 -17.45 -4.44 -3.58
N SER A 109 -16.28 -4.15 -4.12
CA SER A 109 -15.23 -5.16 -4.30
C SER A 109 -14.75 -5.71 -2.95
N LEU A 110 -14.98 -4.95 -1.86
CA LEU A 110 -14.68 -5.34 -0.49
C LEU A 110 -15.79 -6.19 0.17
N VAL A 111 -17.01 -6.24 -0.38
CA VAL A 111 -18.15 -7.00 0.15
C VAL A 111 -18.26 -8.35 -0.58
N GLY A 112 -17.24 -9.21 -0.49
CA GLY A 112 -17.24 -10.54 -1.09
C GLY A 112 -16.74 -11.60 -0.11
N HIS A 113 -17.07 -12.89 -0.35
CA HIS A 113 -16.38 -13.99 0.31
C HIS A 113 -14.94 -14.00 -0.16
N ARG A 114 -13.99 -14.10 0.78
CA ARG A 114 -12.58 -14.33 0.45
C ARG A 114 -12.45 -15.59 -0.39
N ALA A 115 -11.58 -15.58 -1.37
CA ALA A 115 -11.22 -16.75 -2.14
C ALA A 115 -10.68 -17.85 -1.20
N THR A 116 -11.03 -19.11 -1.48
CA THR A 116 -10.48 -20.25 -0.73
C THR A 116 -8.98 -20.33 -0.97
N THR A 117 -8.20 -20.36 0.11
CA THR A 117 -6.74 -20.37 0.05
C THR A 117 -6.20 -21.68 -0.55
N ALA A 118 -4.95 -21.65 -1.01
CA ALA A 118 -4.24 -22.85 -1.48
C ALA A 118 -4.20 -23.95 -0.39
N PHE A 119 -4.08 -23.53 0.87
CA PHE A 119 -4.08 -24.43 2.01
C PHE A 119 -5.46 -25.11 2.24
N ASP A 120 -6.56 -24.35 2.18
CA ASP A 120 -7.91 -24.92 2.31
C ASP A 120 -8.19 -25.96 1.22
N LYS A 121 -7.75 -25.66 -0.02
CA LYS A 121 -7.81 -26.61 -1.15
C LYS A 121 -6.94 -27.85 -0.88
N GLY A 122 -5.77 -27.68 -0.28
CA GLY A 122 -4.86 -28.76 0.10
C GLY A 122 -5.48 -29.71 1.14
N ILE A 123 -6.00 -29.16 2.24
CA ILE A 123 -6.69 -29.95 3.28
C ILE A 123 -7.89 -30.67 2.70
N SER A 124 -8.71 -30.01 1.88
CA SER A 124 -9.85 -30.65 1.23
C SER A 124 -9.43 -31.84 0.35
N LYS A 125 -8.34 -31.71 -0.42
CA LYS A 125 -7.80 -32.81 -1.23
C LYS A 125 -7.36 -34.02 -0.37
N VAL A 126 -6.67 -33.77 0.75
CA VAL A 126 -6.24 -34.80 1.69
C VAL A 126 -7.46 -35.47 2.31
N SER A 127 -8.46 -34.72 2.76
CA SER A 127 -9.71 -35.26 3.32
C SER A 127 -10.45 -36.14 2.30
N PHE A 128 -10.58 -35.69 1.05
CA PHE A 128 -11.19 -36.49 -0.02
C PHE A 128 -10.40 -37.76 -0.32
N LEU A 129 -9.08 -37.73 -0.28
CA LEU A 129 -8.25 -38.92 -0.46
C LEU A 129 -8.53 -39.94 0.64
N LEU A 130 -8.57 -39.50 1.90
CA LEU A 130 -8.86 -40.39 3.05
C LEU A 130 -10.27 -40.96 2.97
N ILE A 131 -11.29 -40.18 2.61
CA ILE A 131 -12.65 -40.63 2.40
C ILE A 131 -12.71 -41.71 1.30
N ARG A 132 -12.06 -41.51 0.15
CA ARG A 132 -12.00 -42.53 -0.93
C ARG A 132 -11.35 -43.80 -0.46
N PHE A 133 -10.27 -43.69 0.31
CA PHE A 133 -9.59 -44.83 0.88
C PHE A 133 -10.50 -45.58 1.87
N MET A 134 -11.19 -44.90 2.74
CA MET A 134 -12.16 -45.44 3.69
C MET A 134 -13.28 -46.19 2.97
N LEU A 135 -13.86 -45.61 1.90
CA LEU A 135 -14.92 -46.25 1.11
C LEU A 135 -14.53 -47.58 0.46
N VAL A 136 -13.24 -47.81 0.23
CA VAL A 136 -12.72 -49.07 -0.29
C VAL A 136 -12.36 -50.03 0.83
N MET A 137 -11.67 -49.55 1.85
CA MET A 137 -11.09 -50.40 2.89
C MET A 137 -12.12 -50.92 3.88
N VAL A 138 -13.10 -50.11 4.26
CA VAL A 138 -14.12 -50.54 5.25
C VAL A 138 -14.99 -51.67 4.73
N PRO A 139 -15.58 -51.63 3.52
CA PRO A 139 -16.28 -52.79 2.94
C PRO A 139 -15.36 -53.99 2.78
N PHE A 140 -14.10 -53.79 2.35
CA PHE A 140 -13.16 -54.90 2.18
C PHE A 140 -12.92 -55.63 3.51
N VAL A 141 -12.62 -54.90 4.59
CA VAL A 141 -12.43 -55.48 5.93
C VAL A 141 -13.72 -56.20 6.40
N PHE A 142 -14.88 -55.59 6.18
CA PHE A 142 -16.17 -56.18 6.54
C PHE A 142 -16.41 -57.55 5.85
N PHE A 143 -16.29 -57.58 4.52
CA PHE A 143 -16.57 -58.80 3.76
C PHE A 143 -15.52 -59.88 4.01
N VAL A 144 -14.22 -59.52 4.04
CA VAL A 144 -13.16 -60.50 4.33
C VAL A 144 -13.39 -61.17 5.69
N ASN A 145 -13.65 -60.40 6.74
CA ASN A 145 -13.86 -60.97 8.07
C ASN A 145 -15.19 -61.75 8.16
N GLY A 146 -16.28 -61.24 7.56
CA GLY A 146 -17.56 -61.94 7.53
C GLY A 146 -17.49 -63.32 6.86
N PHE A 147 -16.76 -63.37 5.72
CA PHE A 147 -16.62 -64.67 5.00
C PHE A 147 -15.59 -65.60 5.65
N THR A 148 -14.50 -65.11 6.20
CA THR A 148 -13.42 -65.92 6.76
C THR A 148 -13.75 -66.44 8.16
N LYS A 149 -14.52 -65.69 8.96
CA LYS A 149 -14.81 -66.02 10.37
C LYS A 149 -16.24 -66.35 10.65
N GLY A 150 -17.16 -66.08 9.73
CA GLY A 150 -18.57 -66.42 9.83
C GLY A 150 -19.39 -65.57 10.81
N ASP A 151 -18.78 -64.67 11.54
CA ASP A 151 -19.44 -63.68 12.44
C ASP A 151 -19.56 -62.35 11.80
N TRP A 152 -20.71 -62.05 11.22
CA TRP A 152 -20.98 -60.78 10.53
C TRP A 152 -21.14 -59.60 11.48
N PHE A 153 -21.57 -59.84 12.73
CA PHE A 153 -21.73 -58.77 13.70
C PHE A 153 -20.36 -58.27 14.20
N GLU A 154 -19.48 -59.20 14.52
CA GLU A 154 -18.11 -58.89 14.92
C GLU A 154 -17.32 -58.22 13.76
N ALA A 155 -17.52 -58.73 12.54
CA ALA A 155 -16.95 -58.14 11.32
C ALA A 155 -17.45 -56.69 11.09
N PHE A 156 -18.72 -56.40 11.38
CA PHE A 156 -19.29 -55.05 11.28
C PHE A 156 -18.68 -54.12 12.32
N ILE A 157 -18.59 -54.51 13.60
CA ILE A 157 -17.99 -53.72 14.65
C ILE A 157 -16.51 -53.41 14.33
N LEU A 158 -15.76 -54.39 13.84
CA LEU A 158 -14.40 -54.22 13.40
C LEU A 158 -14.31 -53.22 12.24
N ALA A 159 -15.15 -53.32 11.23
CA ALA A 159 -15.18 -52.44 10.08
C ALA A 159 -15.51 -50.99 10.49
N VAL A 160 -16.44 -50.78 11.43
CA VAL A 160 -16.75 -49.47 12.00
C VAL A 160 -15.55 -48.90 12.77
N SER A 161 -14.88 -49.73 13.58
CA SER A 161 -13.68 -49.32 14.31
C SER A 161 -12.54 -48.92 13.39
N VAL A 162 -12.39 -49.61 12.25
CA VAL A 162 -11.45 -49.25 11.17
C VAL A 162 -11.84 -47.93 10.54
N ALA A 163 -13.12 -47.67 10.28
CA ALA A 163 -13.60 -46.42 9.72
C ALA A 163 -13.28 -45.22 10.62
N VAL A 164 -13.55 -45.36 11.92
CA VAL A 164 -13.21 -44.33 12.93
C VAL A 164 -11.70 -44.07 12.95
N GLY A 165 -10.87 -45.11 13.00
CA GLY A 165 -9.42 -44.97 13.03
C GLY A 165 -8.77 -44.41 11.76
N LEU A 166 -9.48 -44.40 10.61
CA LEU A 166 -9.03 -43.75 9.38
C LEU A 166 -9.33 -42.25 9.34
N THR A 167 -10.23 -41.78 10.19
CA THR A 167 -10.67 -40.40 10.20
C THR A 167 -9.64 -39.54 10.99
N PRO A 168 -9.08 -38.46 10.43
CA PRO A 168 -8.13 -37.60 11.16
C PRO A 168 -8.89 -36.64 12.10
N GLU A 169 -9.45 -37.17 13.17
CA GLU A 169 -10.36 -36.46 14.09
C GLU A 169 -9.68 -35.24 14.75
N MET A 170 -8.37 -35.34 15.03
CA MET A 170 -7.60 -34.27 15.69
C MET A 170 -7.09 -33.21 14.74
N LEU A 171 -7.28 -33.31 13.40
CA LEU A 171 -6.77 -32.35 12.44
C LEU A 171 -7.24 -30.92 12.71
N PRO A 172 -8.54 -30.62 12.93
CA PRO A 172 -8.99 -29.27 13.22
C PRO A 172 -8.37 -28.70 14.52
N MET A 173 -8.26 -29.53 15.56
CA MET A 173 -7.67 -29.14 16.83
C MET A 173 -6.17 -28.80 16.68
N ILE A 174 -5.41 -29.66 16.01
CA ILE A 174 -3.97 -29.47 15.80
C ILE A 174 -3.71 -28.24 14.93
N VAL A 175 -4.51 -28.04 13.85
CA VAL A 175 -4.43 -26.84 13.02
C VAL A 175 -4.68 -25.59 13.87
N THR A 176 -5.77 -25.56 14.64
CA THR A 176 -6.11 -24.41 15.50
C THR A 176 -5.04 -24.15 16.56
N ALA A 177 -4.50 -25.19 17.18
CA ALA A 177 -3.44 -25.06 18.17
C ALA A 177 -2.14 -24.48 17.57
N ASN A 178 -1.75 -24.94 16.37
CA ASN A 178 -0.59 -24.40 15.64
C ASN A 178 -0.80 -22.93 15.27
N LEU A 179 -1.97 -22.59 14.71
CA LEU A 179 -2.31 -21.21 14.33
C LEU A 179 -2.34 -20.28 15.55
N SER A 180 -2.95 -20.74 16.65
CA SER A 180 -3.01 -19.94 17.88
C SER A 180 -1.60 -19.71 18.46
N LYS A 181 -0.73 -20.70 18.41
CA LYS A 181 0.68 -20.55 18.82
C LYS A 181 1.42 -19.57 17.91
N GLY A 182 1.24 -19.68 16.59
CA GLY A 182 1.79 -18.75 15.62
C GLY A 182 1.33 -17.32 15.87
N ALA A 183 0.03 -17.11 16.11
CA ALA A 183 -0.53 -15.80 16.43
C ALA A 183 0.08 -15.20 17.72
N ILE A 184 0.25 -16.01 18.76
CA ILE A 184 0.91 -15.57 20.01
C ILE A 184 2.38 -15.19 19.76
N ALA A 185 3.09 -15.95 18.92
CA ALA A 185 4.47 -15.64 18.56
C ALA A 185 4.58 -14.32 17.80
N MET A 186 3.70 -14.09 16.83
CA MET A 186 3.61 -12.85 16.08
C MET A 186 3.18 -11.66 16.94
N SER A 187 2.25 -11.85 17.89
CA SER A 187 1.84 -10.80 18.82
C SER A 187 3.02 -10.29 19.69
N LYS A 188 3.92 -11.19 20.09
CA LYS A 188 5.16 -10.80 20.79
C LYS A 188 6.10 -9.95 19.94
N LYS A 189 5.96 -10.03 18.61
CA LYS A 189 6.67 -9.24 17.61
C LYS A 189 5.85 -8.01 17.14
N LYS A 190 4.95 -7.52 18.00
CA LYS A 190 4.15 -6.31 17.74
C LYS A 190 3.26 -6.43 16.48
N THR A 191 2.66 -7.59 16.30
CA THR A 191 1.77 -7.86 15.17
C THR A 191 0.41 -8.30 15.67
N ILE A 192 -0.67 -7.73 15.15
CA ILE A 192 -2.05 -8.18 15.36
C ILE A 192 -2.45 -9.09 14.22
N VAL A 193 -2.80 -10.33 14.51
CA VAL A 193 -3.36 -11.28 13.55
C VAL A 193 -4.87 -11.26 13.70
N LYS A 194 -5.58 -10.71 12.71
CA LYS A 194 -7.06 -10.66 12.67
C LYS A 194 -7.63 -11.98 12.14
N ASN A 195 -6.94 -12.61 11.19
CA ASN A 195 -7.33 -13.87 10.59
C ASN A 195 -6.23 -14.92 10.81
N LEU A 196 -6.53 -15.94 11.61
CA LEU A 196 -5.57 -16.99 11.94
C LEU A 196 -5.06 -17.76 10.71
N ASN A 197 -5.91 -17.96 9.71
CA ASN A 197 -5.53 -18.67 8.48
C ASN A 197 -4.44 -17.92 7.68
N ALA A 198 -4.35 -16.60 7.82
CA ALA A 198 -3.31 -15.82 7.17
C ALA A 198 -1.88 -16.21 7.60
N ILE A 199 -1.71 -16.78 8.80
CA ILE A 199 -0.39 -17.23 9.27
C ILE A 199 0.19 -18.31 8.36
N GLN A 200 -0.65 -19.22 7.90
CA GLN A 200 -0.20 -20.30 7.00
C GLN A 200 0.19 -19.77 5.64
N ASN A 201 -0.65 -18.86 5.10
CA ASN A 201 -0.37 -18.21 3.83
C ASN A 201 0.91 -17.40 3.90
N PHE A 202 1.21 -16.77 5.05
CA PHE A 202 2.46 -16.04 5.27
C PHE A 202 3.70 -16.95 5.09
N GLY A 203 3.61 -18.18 5.60
CA GLY A 203 4.67 -19.19 5.40
C GLY A 203 4.81 -19.68 3.95
N ALA A 204 3.71 -19.69 3.21
CA ALA A 204 3.64 -20.12 1.82
C ALA A 204 3.85 -18.99 0.80
N MET A 205 4.05 -17.76 1.27
CA MET A 205 4.16 -16.58 0.41
C MET A 205 5.38 -16.66 -0.52
N ASP A 206 5.11 -16.55 -1.83
CA ASP A 206 6.10 -16.53 -2.90
C ASP A 206 6.42 -15.10 -3.33
N ILE A 207 5.39 -14.22 -3.30
CA ILE A 207 5.46 -12.86 -3.78
C ILE A 207 4.86 -11.93 -2.76
N LEU A 208 5.61 -10.89 -2.36
CA LEU A 208 5.10 -9.76 -1.63
C LEU A 208 4.93 -8.59 -2.58
N CYS A 209 3.69 -8.18 -2.81
CA CYS A 209 3.37 -6.92 -3.44
C CYS A 209 3.27 -5.83 -2.36
N THR A 210 3.85 -4.67 -2.59
CA THR A 210 3.83 -3.58 -1.60
C THR A 210 3.50 -2.25 -2.27
N ASP A 211 2.68 -1.43 -1.63
CA ASP A 211 2.63 -0.02 -2.00
C ASP A 211 3.95 0.68 -1.61
N LYS A 212 4.22 1.82 -2.22
CA LYS A 212 5.42 2.62 -1.95
C LYS A 212 5.22 3.51 -0.71
N THR A 213 4.19 4.38 -0.79
CA THR A 213 3.96 5.48 0.16
C THR A 213 3.45 4.96 1.51
N GLY A 214 3.99 5.49 2.62
CA GLY A 214 3.60 5.07 3.97
C GLY A 214 4.01 3.63 4.34
N THR A 215 4.30 2.81 3.35
CA THR A 215 4.62 1.39 3.45
C THR A 215 6.12 1.13 3.42
N LEU A 216 6.77 1.35 2.28
CA LEU A 216 8.23 1.30 2.16
C LEU A 216 8.91 2.59 2.61
N THR A 217 8.21 3.73 2.51
CA THR A 217 8.69 5.04 2.91
C THR A 217 8.16 5.48 4.27
N CYS A 218 8.78 6.50 4.85
CA CYS A 218 8.43 7.02 6.18
C CYS A 218 7.14 7.84 6.21
N ASP A 219 6.46 8.06 5.09
CA ASP A 219 5.30 8.94 4.95
C ASP A 219 5.59 10.37 5.45
N LYS A 220 6.82 10.81 5.26
CA LYS A 220 7.33 12.08 5.75
C LYS A 220 8.30 12.69 4.76
N ILE A 221 7.89 13.80 4.13
CA ILE A 221 8.80 14.56 3.27
C ILE A 221 9.87 15.22 4.13
N VAL A 222 11.13 15.05 3.75
CA VAL A 222 12.29 15.72 4.37
C VAL A 222 13.00 16.61 3.36
N LEU A 223 13.56 17.72 3.83
CA LEU A 223 14.45 18.55 3.02
C LEU A 223 15.84 17.90 3.02
N GLU A 224 16.22 17.33 1.88
CA GLU A 224 17.46 16.56 1.73
C GLU A 224 18.63 17.46 1.31
N LYS A 225 18.39 18.36 0.34
CA LYS A 225 19.42 19.26 -0.19
C LYS A 225 18.90 20.67 -0.40
N TYR A 226 19.79 21.62 -0.24
CA TYR A 226 19.61 23.00 -0.68
C TYR A 226 20.90 23.46 -1.36
N ILE A 227 20.78 23.82 -2.64
CA ILE A 227 21.91 24.07 -3.55
C ILE A 227 21.77 25.40 -4.29
N ASN A 228 22.90 26.03 -4.57
CA ASN A 228 22.98 27.28 -5.29
C ASN A 228 22.47 27.18 -6.74
N ALA A 229 22.22 28.30 -7.39
CA ALA A 229 21.75 28.36 -8.76
C ALA A 229 22.69 27.70 -9.78
N ASP A 230 23.97 27.58 -9.47
CA ASP A 230 25.00 26.92 -10.29
C ASP A 230 25.11 25.40 -10.03
N GLY A 231 24.40 24.88 -9.02
CA GLY A 231 24.42 23.46 -8.62
C GLY A 231 25.42 23.14 -7.51
N SER A 232 26.16 24.13 -6.98
CA SER A 232 27.02 23.92 -5.81
C SER A 232 26.24 23.91 -4.49
N ASP A 233 26.80 23.30 -3.44
CA ASP A 233 26.18 23.28 -2.12
C ASP A 233 26.08 24.66 -1.50
N ASP A 234 24.94 25.04 -0.90
CA ASP A 234 24.75 26.29 -0.17
C ASP A 234 25.36 26.21 1.24
N ASN A 235 26.65 26.42 1.34
CA ASN A 235 27.37 26.50 2.61
C ASN A 235 26.94 27.69 3.50
N SER A 236 26.36 28.72 2.91
CA SER A 236 25.90 29.93 3.63
C SER A 236 24.53 29.78 4.26
N LYS A 237 23.80 28.70 3.92
CA LYS A 237 22.40 28.47 4.27
C LYS A 237 21.45 29.60 3.83
N ARG A 238 21.84 30.34 2.79
CA ARG A 238 21.07 31.49 2.28
C ARG A 238 19.75 31.03 1.67
N ILE A 239 19.78 29.99 0.87
CA ILE A 239 18.59 29.41 0.23
C ILE A 239 17.63 28.93 1.30
N LEU A 240 18.12 28.14 2.27
CA LEU A 240 17.34 27.65 3.39
C LEU A 240 16.69 28.80 4.18
N ARG A 241 17.42 29.88 4.43
CA ARG A 241 16.90 31.08 5.13
C ARG A 241 15.75 31.73 4.36
N HIS A 242 15.89 31.93 3.04
CA HIS A 242 14.84 32.53 2.23
C HIS A 242 13.62 31.62 2.12
N ALA A 243 13.83 30.34 1.92
CA ALA A 243 12.76 29.34 1.94
C ALA A 243 12.01 29.30 3.29
N TYR A 244 12.76 29.44 4.39
CA TYR A 244 12.17 29.53 5.72
C TYR A 244 11.27 30.75 5.87
N PHE A 245 11.72 31.95 5.44
CA PHE A 245 10.89 33.13 5.51
C PHE A 245 9.62 33.00 4.68
N ASN A 246 9.72 32.47 3.47
CA ASN A 246 8.58 32.24 2.63
C ASN A 246 7.59 31.25 3.31
N SER A 247 8.05 30.10 3.81
CA SER A 247 7.21 29.11 4.48
C SER A 247 6.67 29.53 5.85
N TYR A 248 7.39 30.42 6.56
CA TYR A 248 6.99 30.89 7.88
C TYR A 248 5.94 32.00 7.82
N PHE A 249 6.13 33.00 6.94
CA PHE A 249 5.29 34.18 6.87
C PHE A 249 4.05 34.04 5.98
N GLN A 250 3.92 32.96 5.21
CA GLN A 250 2.71 32.66 4.47
C GLN A 250 1.51 32.42 5.39
N THR A 251 0.31 32.86 4.98
CA THR A 251 -0.95 32.66 5.74
C THR A 251 -1.81 31.52 5.22
N GLY A 252 -1.49 30.94 4.06
CA GLY A 252 -2.22 29.83 3.46
C GLY A 252 -1.95 28.47 4.10
N LEU A 253 -2.50 27.41 3.50
CA LEU A 253 -2.24 26.02 3.89
C LEU A 253 -0.77 25.67 3.66
N ARG A 254 -0.05 25.40 4.75
CA ARG A 254 1.32 24.88 4.70
C ARG A 254 1.31 23.44 4.19
N ASN A 255 1.87 23.23 3.02
CA ASN A 255 2.02 21.91 2.44
C ASN A 255 3.13 21.09 3.16
N LEU A 256 3.29 19.81 2.75
CA LEU A 256 4.30 18.94 3.37
C LEU A 256 5.73 19.46 3.20
N MET A 257 6.05 20.12 2.08
CA MET A 257 7.37 20.70 1.82
C MET A 257 7.63 21.90 2.71
N ASP A 258 6.62 22.75 2.97
CA ASP A 258 6.72 23.84 3.95
C ASP A 258 6.99 23.31 5.36
N LYS A 259 6.29 22.26 5.77
CA LYS A 259 6.52 21.59 7.05
C LYS A 259 7.93 21.04 7.16
N ALA A 260 8.45 20.44 6.07
CA ALA A 260 9.82 19.94 5.99
C ALA A 260 10.86 21.06 6.16
N ILE A 261 10.69 22.20 5.48
CA ILE A 261 11.56 23.37 5.64
C ILE A 261 11.55 23.85 7.09
N LEU A 262 10.36 24.04 7.68
CA LEU A 262 10.21 24.52 9.06
C LEU A 262 10.83 23.56 10.07
N SER A 263 10.67 22.24 9.87
CA SER A 263 11.26 21.21 10.72
C SER A 263 12.79 21.25 10.64
N HIS A 264 13.33 21.30 9.43
CA HIS A 264 14.78 21.32 9.21
C HIS A 264 15.46 22.57 9.84
N VAL A 265 14.81 23.74 9.70
CA VAL A 265 15.30 24.99 10.34
C VAL A 265 15.24 24.89 11.88
N ARG A 266 14.23 24.22 12.45
CA ARG A 266 14.14 23.97 13.89
C ARG A 266 15.26 23.05 14.38
N GLU A 267 15.55 21.98 13.67
CA GLU A 267 16.66 21.06 13.96
C GLU A 267 18.01 21.77 13.98
N LEU A 268 18.18 22.76 13.09
CA LEU A 268 19.39 23.59 13.03
C LEU A 268 19.40 24.77 14.04
N ASN A 269 18.35 24.92 14.86
CA ASN A 269 18.18 26.03 15.82
C ASN A 269 18.22 27.43 15.18
N LEU A 270 17.74 27.59 13.95
CA LEU A 270 17.76 28.83 13.19
C LEU A 270 16.44 29.63 13.25
N GLU A 271 15.47 29.21 14.07
CA GLU A 271 14.14 29.86 14.18
C GLU A 271 14.23 31.33 14.62
N HIS A 272 15.31 31.75 15.29
CA HIS A 272 15.53 33.12 15.72
C HIS A 272 15.63 34.12 14.56
N LEU A 273 15.94 33.67 13.35
CA LEU A 273 16.05 34.49 12.14
C LEU A 273 14.76 35.26 11.83
N LYS A 274 13.59 34.72 12.15
CA LYS A 274 12.30 35.40 11.97
C LYS A 274 12.18 36.71 12.73
N ASN A 275 12.89 36.86 13.88
CA ASN A 275 12.78 38.05 14.73
C ASN A 275 13.41 39.30 14.12
N ALA A 276 14.18 39.15 13.04
CA ALA A 276 14.83 40.26 12.34
C ALA A 276 13.98 40.85 11.20
N TYR A 277 12.84 40.19 10.90
CA TYR A 277 11.99 40.59 9.76
C TYR A 277 10.52 40.63 10.18
N THR A 278 9.75 41.47 9.47
CA THR A 278 8.29 41.54 9.59
C THR A 278 7.66 41.25 8.23
N LYS A 279 6.51 40.60 8.24
CA LYS A 279 5.72 40.42 7.03
C LYS A 279 5.06 41.72 6.63
N VAL A 280 5.18 42.10 5.37
CA VAL A 280 4.52 43.27 4.77
C VAL A 280 3.30 42.85 3.97
N ASP A 281 3.46 41.84 3.08
CA ASP A 281 2.41 41.37 2.18
C ASP A 281 2.69 39.94 1.73
N GLU A 282 1.75 39.33 1.02
CA GLU A 282 1.94 38.04 0.34
C GLU A 282 1.17 37.99 -0.97
N ILE A 283 1.70 37.26 -1.94
CA ILE A 283 0.98 36.81 -3.13
C ILE A 283 0.74 35.31 -2.93
N PRO A 284 -0.50 34.91 -2.64
CA PRO A 284 -0.82 33.52 -2.30
C PRO A 284 -0.41 32.54 -3.40
N PHE A 285 -0.24 31.28 -3.01
CA PHE A 285 0.01 30.22 -3.97
C PHE A 285 -1.16 30.11 -4.96
N ASP A 286 -0.81 29.97 -6.21
CA ASP A 286 -1.72 29.75 -7.32
C ASP A 286 -1.18 28.59 -8.16
N PHE A 287 -2.04 27.63 -8.44
CA PHE A 287 -1.64 26.41 -9.14
C PHE A 287 -1.37 26.61 -10.63
N THR A 288 -1.95 27.65 -11.24
CA THR A 288 -1.60 28.03 -12.62
C THR A 288 -0.19 28.60 -12.68
N ARG A 289 0.16 29.41 -11.69
CA ARG A 289 1.49 30.02 -11.54
C ARG A 289 2.50 29.11 -10.83
N ARG A 290 2.05 28.07 -10.14
CA ARG A 290 2.83 27.09 -9.35
C ARG A 290 3.93 27.71 -8.49
N ARG A 291 3.67 28.93 -7.97
CA ARG A 291 4.58 29.68 -7.12
C ARG A 291 3.83 30.54 -6.14
N MET A 292 4.50 30.91 -5.08
CA MET A 292 3.99 31.83 -4.08
C MET A 292 5.08 32.79 -3.63
N SER A 293 4.68 34.00 -3.22
CA SER A 293 5.58 35.03 -2.79
C SER A 293 5.20 35.60 -1.43
N VAL A 294 6.21 35.91 -0.63
CA VAL A 294 6.05 36.65 0.63
C VAL A 294 6.95 37.89 0.59
N VAL A 295 6.40 39.02 0.99
CA VAL A 295 7.13 40.27 1.11
C VAL A 295 7.46 40.49 2.58
N ILE A 296 8.75 40.64 2.86
CA ILE A 296 9.26 40.87 4.21
C ILE A 296 10.06 42.16 4.25
N GLU A 297 10.11 42.81 5.43
CA GLU A 297 10.86 44.01 5.71
C GLU A 297 11.82 43.74 6.87
N ASP A 298 13.07 44.17 6.72
CA ASP A 298 14.08 44.13 7.78
C ASP A 298 13.97 45.31 8.75
N ARG A 299 14.74 45.29 9.82
CA ARG A 299 14.78 46.38 10.82
C ARG A 299 15.26 47.73 10.28
N GLN A 300 15.86 47.76 9.10
CA GLN A 300 16.34 48.97 8.43
C GLN A 300 15.34 49.50 7.39
N GLY A 301 14.16 48.86 7.27
CA GLY A 301 13.13 49.24 6.30
C GLY A 301 13.37 48.70 4.89
N LYS A 302 14.34 47.83 4.69
CA LYS A 302 14.60 47.22 3.38
C LYS A 302 13.59 46.09 3.14
N ARG A 303 12.83 46.20 2.04
CA ARG A 303 11.85 45.23 1.62
C ARG A 303 12.41 44.30 0.58
N GLN A 304 11.99 43.05 0.68
CA GLN A 304 12.28 42.01 -0.31
C GLN A 304 11.10 41.07 -0.52
N ILE A 305 10.86 40.75 -1.78
CA ILE A 305 9.95 39.67 -2.15
C ILE A 305 10.75 38.37 -2.30
N ILE A 306 10.26 37.32 -1.70
CA ILE A 306 10.84 35.98 -1.77
C ILE A 306 9.79 35.07 -2.38
N THR A 307 10.11 34.51 -3.54
CA THR A 307 9.22 33.62 -4.30
C THR A 307 9.77 32.18 -4.29
N LYS A 308 8.90 31.24 -4.02
CA LYS A 308 9.18 29.80 -4.04
C LYS A 308 8.17 29.09 -4.93
N GLY A 309 8.63 28.18 -5.79
CA GLY A 309 7.74 27.47 -6.70
C GLY A 309 8.43 26.41 -7.53
N ALA A 310 7.70 25.87 -8.52
CA ALA A 310 8.25 24.94 -9.49
C ALA A 310 9.39 25.59 -10.28
N VAL A 311 10.39 24.79 -10.64
CA VAL A 311 11.65 25.31 -11.23
C VAL A 311 11.37 26.08 -12.52
N GLU A 312 10.51 25.55 -13.38
CA GLU A 312 10.18 26.16 -14.67
C GLU A 312 9.55 27.54 -14.49
N GLU A 313 8.53 27.65 -13.63
CA GLU A 313 7.79 28.87 -13.35
C GLU A 313 8.63 29.94 -12.62
N ILE A 314 9.59 29.51 -11.81
CA ILE A 314 10.55 30.46 -11.20
C ILE A 314 11.56 30.96 -12.23
N LEU A 315 12.04 30.09 -13.14
CA LEU A 315 12.94 30.51 -14.22
C LEU A 315 12.30 31.53 -15.17
N ASP A 316 10.97 31.45 -15.37
CA ASP A 316 10.23 32.38 -16.24
C ASP A 316 10.16 33.80 -15.68
N VAL A 317 10.14 33.95 -14.35
CA VAL A 317 10.12 35.30 -13.70
C VAL A 317 11.50 35.82 -13.33
N CYS A 318 12.54 34.99 -13.47
CA CYS A 318 13.91 35.38 -13.19
C CYS A 318 14.62 35.98 -14.42
N SER A 319 15.25 37.10 -14.23
CA SER A 319 16.17 37.71 -15.20
C SER A 319 17.65 37.57 -14.79
N TYR A 320 17.87 37.18 -13.54
CA TYR A 320 19.20 37.08 -12.95
C TYR A 320 19.31 35.78 -12.14
N ALA A 321 20.56 35.34 -11.90
CA ALA A 321 20.90 34.27 -10.97
C ALA A 321 22.05 34.71 -10.08
N GLU A 322 22.03 34.28 -8.82
CA GLU A 322 23.08 34.58 -7.84
C GLU A 322 23.88 33.32 -7.53
N PHE A 323 25.18 33.39 -7.70
CA PHE A 323 26.16 32.38 -7.25
C PHE A 323 27.49 33.06 -6.91
N ASP A 324 28.23 32.47 -6.00
CA ASP A 324 29.48 33.02 -5.46
C ASP A 324 29.33 34.43 -4.86
N GLY A 325 28.12 34.83 -4.46
CA GLY A 325 27.79 36.14 -3.90
C GLY A 325 27.64 37.25 -4.94
N GLU A 326 27.72 36.93 -6.24
CA GLU A 326 27.54 37.88 -7.35
C GLU A 326 26.27 37.58 -8.13
N ILE A 327 25.60 38.62 -8.64
CA ILE A 327 24.39 38.53 -9.45
C ILE A 327 24.77 38.58 -10.92
N HIS A 328 24.43 37.56 -11.66
CA HIS A 328 24.70 37.43 -13.09
C HIS A 328 23.38 37.42 -13.88
N PRO A 329 23.39 37.91 -15.14
CA PRO A 329 22.23 37.77 -16.02
C PRO A 329 21.91 36.27 -16.26
N LEU A 330 20.62 35.91 -16.19
CA LEU A 330 20.14 34.54 -16.45
C LEU A 330 20.07 34.28 -17.96
N THR A 331 21.19 33.78 -18.51
CA THR A 331 21.30 33.41 -19.93
C THR A 331 20.59 32.12 -20.23
N ASP A 332 20.26 31.84 -21.50
CA ASP A 332 19.62 30.58 -21.92
C ASP A 332 20.48 29.35 -21.55
N SER A 333 21.80 29.49 -21.58
CA SER A 333 22.72 28.44 -21.15
C SER A 333 22.60 28.13 -19.65
N LEU A 334 22.37 29.13 -18.82
CA LEU A 334 22.13 28.95 -17.38
C LEU A 334 20.73 28.38 -17.12
N LYS A 335 19.71 28.78 -17.89
CA LYS A 335 18.37 28.17 -17.80
C LYS A 335 18.42 26.68 -18.12
N ILE A 336 19.09 26.26 -19.19
CA ILE A 336 19.29 24.86 -19.55
C ILE A 336 20.06 24.11 -18.44
N LYS A 337 21.08 24.75 -17.84
CA LYS A 337 21.82 24.14 -16.73
C LYS A 337 20.90 23.95 -15.50
N ALA A 338 20.08 24.92 -15.18
CA ALA A 338 19.10 24.88 -14.10
C ALA A 338 18.10 23.72 -14.28
N GLN A 339 17.56 23.57 -15.49
CA GLN A 339 16.66 22.45 -15.82
C GLN A 339 17.36 21.10 -15.66
N LYS A 340 18.60 20.95 -16.14
CA LYS A 340 19.37 19.71 -15.98
C LYS A 340 19.65 19.36 -14.51
N ILE A 341 19.93 20.37 -13.66
CA ILE A 341 20.10 20.17 -12.22
C ILE A 341 18.80 19.62 -11.61
N SER A 342 17.66 20.23 -11.95
CA SER A 342 16.34 19.76 -11.50
C SER A 342 16.03 18.34 -11.99
N GLU A 343 16.27 18.06 -13.27
CA GLU A 343 16.07 16.72 -13.84
C GLU A 343 16.93 15.66 -13.16
N GLU A 344 18.18 15.97 -12.87
CA GLU A 344 19.09 15.04 -12.20
C GLU A 344 18.62 14.72 -10.77
N MET A 345 18.18 15.74 -10.02
CA MET A 345 17.58 15.51 -8.70
C MET A 345 16.26 14.75 -8.78
N ASN A 346 15.43 15.05 -9.78
CA ASN A 346 14.19 14.29 -10.02
C ASN A 346 14.49 12.83 -10.36
N ARG A 347 15.54 12.52 -11.13
CA ARG A 347 15.98 11.14 -11.40
C ARG A 347 16.43 10.41 -10.14
N GLN A 348 16.91 11.15 -9.14
CA GLN A 348 17.23 10.61 -7.81
C GLN A 348 16.00 10.46 -6.91
N GLY A 349 14.79 10.73 -7.42
CA GLY A 349 13.53 10.61 -6.69
C GLY A 349 13.18 11.80 -5.80
N MET A 350 13.92 12.91 -5.94
CA MET A 350 13.66 14.11 -5.16
C MET A 350 12.65 15.01 -5.88
N ARG A 351 11.82 15.72 -5.12
CA ARG A 351 10.98 16.82 -5.62
C ARG A 351 11.76 18.11 -5.47
N VAL A 352 11.80 18.93 -6.51
CA VAL A 352 12.63 20.14 -6.54
C VAL A 352 11.77 21.40 -6.57
N LEU A 353 12.05 22.34 -5.68
CA LEU A 353 11.52 23.71 -5.73
C LEU A 353 12.66 24.69 -5.94
N ALA A 354 12.42 25.73 -6.73
CA ALA A 354 13.34 26.86 -6.86
C ALA A 354 12.94 28.00 -5.91
N VAL A 355 13.93 28.77 -5.50
CA VAL A 355 13.78 29.97 -4.66
C VAL A 355 14.41 31.15 -5.37
N SER A 356 13.65 32.24 -5.45
CA SER A 356 14.10 33.50 -6.01
C SER A 356 13.81 34.66 -5.08
N GLN A 357 14.49 35.76 -5.28
CA GLN A 357 14.29 37.03 -4.53
C GLN A 357 14.35 38.24 -5.41
N LYS A 358 13.76 39.33 -4.94
CA LYS A 358 13.97 40.70 -5.46
C LYS A 358 13.88 41.68 -4.31
N SER A 359 14.80 42.64 -4.28
CA SER A 359 14.82 43.70 -3.28
C SER A 359 14.21 44.98 -3.85
N PHE A 360 13.40 45.66 -3.05
CA PHE A 360 12.80 46.98 -3.36
C PHE A 360 13.33 48.02 -2.40
N ILE A 361 13.57 49.21 -2.90
CA ILE A 361 14.06 50.33 -2.08
C ILE A 361 12.92 51.25 -1.65
N GLU A 362 11.90 51.41 -2.51
CA GLU A 362 10.71 52.24 -2.23
C GLU A 362 9.50 51.67 -2.99
N LYS A 363 8.48 51.25 -2.28
CA LYS A 363 7.15 50.94 -2.83
C LYS A 363 6.06 51.02 -1.75
N ASP A 364 4.89 51.53 -2.13
CA ASP A 364 3.68 51.46 -1.31
C ASP A 364 3.27 50.00 -1.01
N CYS A 365 2.46 49.79 0.03
CA CYS A 365 2.23 48.50 0.67
C CYS A 365 1.42 47.45 -0.13
N ASN A 366 1.10 47.67 -1.40
CA ASN A 366 0.34 46.73 -2.23
C ASN A 366 1.25 46.06 -3.25
N PHE A 367 1.47 44.76 -3.05
CA PHE A 367 2.21 43.91 -3.97
C PHE A 367 1.24 43.03 -4.76
N ALA A 368 1.49 42.87 -6.05
CA ALA A 368 0.65 42.10 -6.96
C ALA A 368 1.48 41.15 -7.80
N ILE A 369 0.81 40.31 -8.59
CA ILE A 369 1.45 39.30 -9.46
C ILE A 369 2.47 39.93 -10.42
N GLU A 370 2.23 41.17 -10.86
CA GLU A 370 3.11 41.93 -11.75
C GLU A 370 4.47 42.29 -11.12
N ASP A 371 4.59 42.19 -9.81
CA ASP A 371 5.84 42.40 -9.09
C ASP A 371 6.77 41.20 -9.11
N GLU A 372 6.22 40.01 -9.41
CA GLU A 372 6.96 38.75 -9.62
C GLU A 372 7.65 38.74 -10.98
N LYS A 373 8.50 39.69 -11.24
CA LYS A 373 9.30 39.81 -12.48
C LYS A 373 10.69 40.32 -12.18
N GLU A 374 11.64 40.07 -13.11
CA GLU A 374 13.03 40.44 -12.95
C GLU A 374 13.63 39.97 -11.62
N MET A 375 13.23 38.74 -11.24
CA MET A 375 13.70 38.11 -10.01
C MET A 375 15.13 37.60 -10.17
N VAL A 376 15.79 37.36 -9.04
CA VAL A 376 17.12 36.75 -8.95
C VAL A 376 16.94 35.33 -8.44
N LEU A 377 17.26 34.33 -9.25
CA LEU A 377 17.31 32.95 -8.83
C LEU A 377 18.42 32.78 -7.78
N ILE A 378 18.07 32.26 -6.60
CA ILE A 378 19.05 31.98 -5.54
C ILE A 378 19.53 30.54 -5.61
N GLY A 379 18.60 29.61 -5.82
CA GLY A 379 18.91 28.18 -5.89
C GLY A 379 17.69 27.28 -5.71
N TYR A 380 17.96 26.04 -5.29
CA TYR A 380 16.97 24.98 -5.26
C TYR A 380 16.92 24.28 -3.91
N LEU A 381 15.74 23.78 -3.59
CA LEU A 381 15.45 22.89 -2.48
C LEU A 381 15.03 21.53 -3.03
N ALA A 382 15.66 20.48 -2.58
CA ALA A 382 15.31 19.12 -2.98
C ALA A 382 14.76 18.34 -1.79
N PHE A 383 13.59 17.77 -1.99
CA PHE A 383 12.83 17.03 -0.97
C PHE A 383 12.75 15.56 -1.33
N LEU A 384 12.87 14.71 -0.33
CA LEU A 384 12.78 13.26 -0.47
C LEU A 384 11.72 12.73 0.48
N ASP A 385 11.02 11.66 0.04
CA ASP A 385 10.26 10.76 0.89
C ASP A 385 11.18 9.56 1.21
N PRO A 386 11.90 9.55 2.34
CA PRO A 386 12.94 8.56 2.59
C PRO A 386 12.34 7.18 2.82
N PRO A 387 12.99 6.10 2.34
CA PRO A 387 12.61 4.75 2.72
C PRO A 387 12.75 4.55 4.22
N LYS A 388 11.96 3.62 4.76
CA LYS A 388 12.12 3.19 6.16
C LYS A 388 13.51 2.60 6.38
N PRO A 389 14.16 2.84 7.52
CA PRO A 389 15.52 2.33 7.79
C PRO A 389 15.64 0.81 7.66
N SER A 390 14.59 0.07 8.03
CA SER A 390 14.55 -1.40 7.94
C SER A 390 14.15 -1.94 6.56
N ALA A 391 13.80 -1.09 5.59
CA ALA A 391 13.25 -1.56 4.31
C ALA A 391 14.25 -2.39 3.50
N THR A 392 15.49 -1.92 3.38
CA THR A 392 16.54 -2.63 2.63
C THR A 392 16.83 -4.00 3.24
N GLU A 393 17.06 -4.05 4.56
CA GLU A 393 17.36 -5.29 5.26
C GLU A 393 16.18 -6.27 5.17
N ALA A 394 14.96 -5.81 5.37
CA ALA A 394 13.77 -6.65 5.27
C ALA A 394 13.58 -7.25 3.87
N ILE A 395 13.83 -6.46 2.80
CA ILE A 395 13.73 -6.93 1.43
C ILE A 395 14.82 -7.98 1.13
N GLU A 396 16.06 -7.75 1.58
CA GLU A 396 17.15 -8.73 1.43
C GLU A 396 16.81 -10.06 2.13
N GLN A 397 16.29 -10.01 3.35
CA GLN A 397 15.87 -11.21 4.09
C GLN A 397 14.72 -11.93 3.40
N LEU A 398 13.74 -11.21 2.86
CA LEU A 398 12.65 -11.81 2.09
C LEU A 398 13.18 -12.54 0.85
N TYR A 399 14.12 -11.95 0.10
CA TYR A 399 14.77 -12.61 -1.03
C TYR A 399 15.57 -13.85 -0.61
N MET A 400 16.30 -13.80 0.51
CA MET A 400 17.02 -14.95 1.05
C MET A 400 16.08 -16.10 1.41
N HIS A 401 14.86 -15.79 1.79
CA HIS A 401 13.80 -16.76 2.07
C HIS A 401 12.95 -17.12 0.84
N GLY A 402 13.35 -16.69 -0.37
CA GLY A 402 12.68 -17.04 -1.63
C GLY A 402 11.35 -16.31 -1.84
N VAL A 403 11.13 -15.17 -1.19
CA VAL A 403 9.99 -14.29 -1.42
C VAL A 403 10.41 -13.16 -2.36
N ALA A 404 9.79 -13.10 -3.54
CA ALA A 404 10.00 -11.99 -4.47
C ALA A 404 9.22 -10.75 -4.03
N VAL A 405 9.80 -9.56 -4.18
CA VAL A 405 9.13 -8.30 -3.84
C VAL A 405 8.81 -7.53 -5.11
N LYS A 406 7.54 -7.09 -5.24
CA LYS A 406 7.06 -6.25 -6.34
C LYS A 406 6.45 -4.96 -5.78
N ILE A 407 6.75 -3.81 -6.39
CA ILE A 407 6.18 -2.51 -6.00
C ILE A 407 4.99 -2.18 -6.91
N LEU A 408 3.84 -1.87 -6.30
CA LEU A 408 2.58 -1.52 -6.94
C LEU A 408 2.16 -0.12 -6.47
N SER A 409 2.49 0.93 -7.25
CA SER A 409 2.30 2.31 -6.81
C SER A 409 1.46 3.15 -7.79
N GLY A 410 0.67 4.09 -7.25
CA GLY A 410 0.03 5.16 -8.03
C GLY A 410 1.00 6.25 -8.48
N ASP A 411 2.19 6.33 -7.87
CA ASP A 411 3.20 7.36 -8.15
C ASP A 411 3.82 7.26 -9.55
N ASN A 412 4.49 8.33 -9.94
CA ASN A 412 5.24 8.41 -11.19
C ASN A 412 6.40 7.38 -11.23
N ASP A 413 6.65 6.81 -12.40
CA ASP A 413 7.67 5.80 -12.67
C ASP A 413 9.08 6.21 -12.20
N THR A 414 9.46 7.47 -12.39
CA THR A 414 10.77 7.99 -11.96
C THR A 414 10.96 7.91 -10.44
N VAL A 415 9.91 8.26 -9.68
CA VAL A 415 9.93 8.23 -8.21
C VAL A 415 9.96 6.78 -7.70
N VAL A 416 9.14 5.92 -8.28
CA VAL A 416 9.09 4.49 -7.93
C VAL A 416 10.45 3.82 -8.17
N LYS A 417 11.07 4.07 -9.34
CA LYS A 417 12.42 3.56 -9.67
C LYS A 417 13.50 4.07 -8.71
N ALA A 418 13.41 5.32 -8.30
CA ALA A 418 14.40 5.88 -7.36
C ALA A 418 14.32 5.19 -5.98
N ILE A 419 13.11 5.03 -5.43
CA ILE A 419 12.92 4.33 -4.16
C ILE A 419 13.31 2.85 -4.27
N ALA A 420 12.92 2.17 -5.35
CA ALA A 420 13.29 0.78 -5.60
C ALA A 420 14.81 0.55 -5.55
N ARG A 421 15.58 1.43 -6.20
CA ARG A 421 17.06 1.38 -6.15
C ARG A 421 17.61 1.57 -4.74
N GLN A 422 17.03 2.50 -3.96
CA GLN A 422 17.46 2.79 -2.59
C GLN A 422 17.24 1.59 -1.66
N VAL A 423 16.17 0.81 -1.88
CA VAL A 423 15.85 -0.37 -1.08
C VAL A 423 16.36 -1.69 -1.69
N GLY A 424 17.15 -1.64 -2.77
CA GLY A 424 17.80 -2.81 -3.36
C GLY A 424 16.91 -3.67 -4.27
N ILE A 425 15.78 -3.13 -4.77
CA ILE A 425 14.90 -3.82 -5.72
C ILE A 425 15.38 -3.55 -7.15
N ASP A 426 15.42 -4.59 -8.00
CA ASP A 426 15.78 -4.47 -9.41
C ASP A 426 14.75 -3.60 -10.17
N THR A 427 15.27 -2.63 -10.90
CA THR A 427 14.47 -1.66 -11.68
C THR A 427 14.43 -1.98 -13.18
N GLY A 428 14.95 -3.12 -13.60
CA GLY A 428 15.10 -3.48 -15.02
C GLY A 428 13.78 -3.71 -15.75
N HIS A 429 12.77 -4.21 -15.04
CA HIS A 429 11.44 -4.49 -15.61
C HIS A 429 10.38 -3.64 -14.91
N SER A 430 9.86 -2.63 -15.61
CA SER A 430 8.83 -1.75 -15.10
C SER A 430 7.76 -1.50 -16.15
N HIS A 431 6.49 -1.44 -15.69
CA HIS A 431 5.35 -1.05 -16.51
C HIS A 431 4.49 0.00 -15.80
N THR A 432 3.88 0.87 -16.61
CA THR A 432 2.90 1.84 -16.14
C THR A 432 1.48 1.29 -16.28
N GLY A 433 0.53 1.81 -15.50
CA GLY A 433 -0.88 1.43 -15.61
C GLY A 433 -1.44 1.67 -17.02
N ILE A 434 -0.98 2.72 -17.71
CA ILE A 434 -1.40 3.03 -19.10
C ILE A 434 -0.89 1.95 -20.07
N GLU A 435 0.37 1.55 -19.95
CA GLU A 435 0.93 0.49 -20.81
C GLU A 435 0.18 -0.83 -20.60
N MET A 436 -0.23 -1.14 -19.37
CA MET A 436 -1.00 -2.35 -19.07
C MET A 436 -2.40 -2.34 -19.72
N GLU A 437 -3.04 -1.20 -19.83
CA GLU A 437 -4.35 -1.08 -20.50
C GLU A 437 -4.27 -1.34 -22.02
N GLU A 438 -3.10 -1.13 -22.62
CA GLU A 438 -2.86 -1.38 -24.04
C GLU A 438 -2.50 -2.85 -24.35
N MET A 439 -2.22 -3.67 -23.30
CA MET A 439 -1.86 -5.09 -23.46
C MET A 439 -3.09 -5.98 -23.60
N ASP A 440 -2.98 -7.01 -24.42
CA ASP A 440 -3.96 -8.10 -24.41
C ASP A 440 -3.77 -8.99 -23.15
N GLU A 441 -4.76 -9.83 -22.87
CA GLU A 441 -4.76 -10.64 -21.64
C GLU A 441 -3.55 -11.59 -21.54
N THR A 442 -3.07 -12.12 -22.66
CA THR A 442 -1.93 -13.03 -22.70
C THR A 442 -0.61 -12.29 -22.44
N THR A 443 -0.40 -11.17 -23.10
CA THR A 443 0.76 -10.30 -22.89
C THR A 443 0.79 -9.73 -21.48
N LEU A 444 -0.36 -9.34 -20.94
CA LEU A 444 -0.47 -8.84 -19.58
C LEU A 444 -0.08 -9.91 -18.53
N LYS A 445 -0.51 -11.17 -18.72
CA LYS A 445 -0.13 -12.29 -17.83
C LYS A 445 1.38 -12.54 -17.83
N GLU A 446 2.03 -12.48 -19.00
CA GLU A 446 3.48 -12.61 -19.09
C GLU A 446 4.21 -11.41 -18.47
N ALA A 447 3.77 -10.19 -18.79
CA ALA A 447 4.33 -8.97 -18.23
C ALA A 447 4.27 -8.95 -16.70
N VAL A 448 3.13 -9.30 -16.10
CA VAL A 448 2.95 -9.32 -14.63
C VAL A 448 3.91 -10.31 -13.94
N LYS A 449 4.26 -11.42 -14.60
CA LYS A 449 5.22 -12.39 -14.06
C LYS A 449 6.62 -11.78 -13.92
N ASP A 450 7.12 -11.14 -14.97
CA ASP A 450 8.52 -10.71 -15.06
C ASP A 450 8.76 -9.30 -14.50
N THR A 451 7.70 -8.48 -14.38
CA THR A 451 7.78 -7.10 -13.90
C THR A 451 7.92 -7.02 -12.39
N THR A 452 8.85 -6.22 -11.92
CA THR A 452 9.07 -5.92 -10.49
C THR A 452 8.42 -4.61 -10.05
N LEU A 453 8.32 -3.63 -10.96
CA LEU A 453 7.84 -2.29 -10.65
C LEU A 453 6.63 -1.94 -11.51
N PHE A 454 5.56 -1.55 -10.85
CA PHE A 454 4.37 -1.02 -11.48
C PHE A 454 4.09 0.39 -10.96
N SER A 455 3.94 1.34 -11.87
CA SER A 455 3.75 2.76 -11.56
C SER A 455 2.48 3.31 -12.20
N LYS A 456 1.97 4.43 -11.69
CA LYS A 456 0.71 5.05 -12.15
C LYS A 456 -0.47 4.08 -12.17
N LEU A 457 -0.56 3.20 -11.18
CA LEU A 457 -1.63 2.22 -11.06
C LEU A 457 -2.88 2.81 -10.44
N THR A 458 -4.04 2.43 -10.99
CA THR A 458 -5.32 2.58 -10.31
C THR A 458 -5.53 1.48 -9.26
N PRO A 459 -6.42 1.67 -8.27
CA PRO A 459 -6.76 0.63 -7.29
C PRO A 459 -7.24 -0.68 -7.92
N LEU A 460 -7.98 -0.60 -9.02
CA LEU A 460 -8.46 -1.79 -9.75
C LEU A 460 -7.32 -2.55 -10.42
N GLN A 461 -6.35 -1.84 -11.00
CA GLN A 461 -5.16 -2.46 -11.61
C GLN A 461 -4.28 -3.15 -10.55
N LYS A 462 -4.13 -2.58 -9.35
CA LYS A 462 -3.46 -3.27 -8.22
C LYS A 462 -4.12 -4.61 -7.92
N THR A 463 -5.45 -4.63 -7.83
CA THR A 463 -6.23 -5.85 -7.58
C THR A 463 -6.10 -6.86 -8.73
N GLN A 464 -6.11 -6.40 -9.99
CA GLN A 464 -5.94 -7.23 -11.18
C GLN A 464 -4.56 -7.91 -11.21
N ILE A 465 -3.48 -7.18 -10.92
CA ILE A 465 -2.12 -7.75 -10.86
C ILE A 465 -2.06 -8.89 -9.84
N ILE A 466 -2.61 -8.68 -8.65
CA ILE A 466 -2.66 -9.71 -7.60
C ILE A 466 -3.42 -10.95 -8.09
N SER A 467 -4.59 -10.76 -8.70
CA SER A 467 -5.39 -11.86 -9.25
C SER A 467 -4.63 -12.66 -10.30
N LEU A 468 -3.93 -11.97 -11.23
CA LEU A 468 -3.13 -12.61 -12.27
C LEU A 468 -1.94 -13.41 -11.70
N LEU A 469 -1.29 -12.90 -10.66
CA LEU A 469 -0.22 -13.63 -9.96
C LEU A 469 -0.76 -14.88 -9.27
N GLN A 470 -1.93 -14.80 -8.64
CA GLN A 470 -2.61 -15.93 -8.01
C GLN A 470 -3.05 -16.99 -9.03
N GLU A 471 -3.56 -16.58 -10.21
CA GLU A 471 -3.90 -17.49 -11.32
C GLU A 471 -2.67 -18.26 -11.84
N GLN A 472 -1.47 -17.67 -11.74
CA GLN A 472 -0.20 -18.32 -12.08
C GLN A 472 0.27 -19.32 -11.01
N GLY A 473 -0.46 -19.46 -9.91
CA GLY A 473 -0.19 -20.40 -8.82
C GLY A 473 0.68 -19.85 -7.70
N ASN A 474 0.92 -18.54 -7.67
CA ASN A 474 1.68 -17.91 -6.59
C ASN A 474 0.79 -17.62 -5.38
N THR A 475 1.38 -17.68 -4.19
CA THR A 475 0.77 -17.19 -2.95
C THR A 475 1.21 -15.74 -2.74
N VAL A 476 0.27 -14.80 -2.87
CA VAL A 476 0.56 -13.37 -2.92
C VAL A 476 0.21 -12.66 -1.62
N GLY A 477 1.20 -12.04 -0.99
CA GLY A 477 1.00 -11.05 0.06
C GLY A 477 0.87 -9.65 -0.52
N PHE A 478 0.06 -8.80 0.11
CA PHE A 478 0.00 -7.38 -0.22
C PHE A 478 0.15 -6.53 1.04
N LEU A 479 1.05 -5.55 0.99
CA LEU A 479 1.30 -4.60 2.06
C LEU A 479 0.89 -3.20 1.62
N GLY A 480 -0.09 -2.59 2.34
CA GLY A 480 -0.62 -1.26 2.02
C GLY A 480 -1.29 -0.57 3.20
N ASP A 481 -1.46 0.75 3.11
CA ASP A 481 -1.98 1.58 4.19
C ASP A 481 -3.10 2.56 3.76
N GLY A 482 -3.32 2.73 2.46
CA GLY A 482 -4.31 3.62 1.88
C GLY A 482 -5.69 3.00 1.64
N ILE A 483 -6.69 3.85 1.40
CA ILE A 483 -8.03 3.42 0.94
C ILE A 483 -7.92 2.72 -0.43
N ASN A 484 -7.06 3.23 -1.29
CA ASN A 484 -6.73 2.69 -2.61
C ASN A 484 -6.18 1.26 -2.58
N ASP A 485 -5.69 0.81 -1.43
CA ASP A 485 -5.12 -0.52 -1.22
C ASP A 485 -6.13 -1.55 -0.71
N ALA A 486 -7.30 -1.10 -0.24
CA ALA A 486 -8.29 -1.96 0.40
C ALA A 486 -8.73 -3.15 -0.49
N GLY A 487 -8.89 -2.92 -1.80
CA GLY A 487 -9.20 -3.98 -2.77
C GLY A 487 -8.06 -4.99 -2.91
N ALA A 488 -6.84 -4.51 -3.01
CA ALA A 488 -5.62 -5.32 -3.13
C ALA A 488 -5.35 -6.12 -1.85
N LEU A 489 -5.50 -5.50 -0.67
CA LEU A 489 -5.39 -6.15 0.64
C LEU A 489 -6.37 -7.32 0.78
N ARG A 490 -7.58 -7.17 0.26
CA ARG A 490 -8.62 -8.20 0.36
C ARG A 490 -8.50 -9.29 -0.68
N GLN A 491 -8.00 -8.96 -1.89
CA GLN A 491 -7.77 -9.91 -2.98
C GLN A 491 -6.59 -10.82 -2.70
N SER A 492 -5.53 -10.30 -2.04
CA SER A 492 -4.33 -11.06 -1.73
C SER A 492 -4.61 -12.26 -0.81
N ASP A 493 -3.74 -13.27 -0.85
CA ASP A 493 -3.79 -14.41 0.08
C ASP A 493 -3.47 -13.97 1.52
N ILE A 494 -2.70 -12.86 1.64
CA ILE A 494 -2.35 -12.23 2.93
C ILE A 494 -2.39 -10.72 2.77
N GLY A 495 -3.42 -10.08 3.30
CA GLY A 495 -3.46 -8.63 3.41
C GLY A 495 -2.72 -8.15 4.66
N ILE A 496 -1.72 -7.30 4.50
CA ILE A 496 -0.90 -6.77 5.58
C ILE A 496 -1.04 -5.25 5.60
N SER A 497 -1.33 -4.67 6.76
CA SER A 497 -1.40 -3.22 6.91
C SER A 497 -0.60 -2.76 8.14
N VAL A 498 -0.48 -1.45 8.31
CA VAL A 498 0.26 -0.83 9.43
C VAL A 498 -0.70 -0.12 10.38
N ASP A 499 -0.29 0.10 11.62
CA ASP A 499 -1.14 0.76 12.63
C ASP A 499 -1.51 2.21 12.26
N SER A 500 -0.64 2.90 11.53
CA SER A 500 -0.89 4.25 11.02
C SER A 500 -1.81 4.30 9.79
N ALA A 501 -2.19 3.14 9.23
CA ALA A 501 -3.06 3.06 8.06
C ALA A 501 -4.47 3.58 8.34
N VAL A 502 -5.17 3.94 7.28
CA VAL A 502 -6.59 4.31 7.37
C VAL A 502 -7.45 3.12 7.80
N ASP A 503 -8.56 3.38 8.47
CA ASP A 503 -9.39 2.33 9.07
C ASP A 503 -9.88 1.29 8.05
N ILE A 504 -10.20 1.71 6.84
CA ILE A 504 -10.67 0.80 5.77
C ILE A 504 -9.56 -0.17 5.31
N ALA A 505 -8.29 0.27 5.30
CA ALA A 505 -7.15 -0.58 5.00
C ALA A 505 -6.91 -1.59 6.13
N LYS A 506 -6.95 -1.13 7.39
CA LYS A 506 -6.89 -2.02 8.57
C LYS A 506 -8.02 -3.04 8.60
N GLU A 507 -9.24 -2.63 8.22
CA GLU A 507 -10.42 -3.52 8.16
C GLU A 507 -10.23 -4.60 7.09
N SER A 508 -9.66 -4.24 5.96
CA SER A 508 -9.41 -5.14 4.81
C SER A 508 -8.23 -6.09 5.02
N ALA A 509 -7.30 -5.74 5.91
CA ALA A 509 -6.11 -6.51 6.18
C ALA A 509 -6.37 -7.73 7.09
N ASP A 510 -5.57 -8.78 6.93
CA ASP A 510 -5.50 -9.96 7.80
C ASP A 510 -4.58 -9.75 8.99
N ILE A 511 -3.54 -8.97 8.77
CA ILE A 511 -2.44 -8.74 9.70
C ILE A 511 -2.17 -7.24 9.78
N ILE A 512 -1.96 -6.73 11.00
CA ILE A 512 -1.61 -5.33 11.25
C ILE A 512 -0.27 -5.29 11.98
N LEU A 513 0.69 -4.56 11.42
CA LEU A 513 1.98 -4.27 12.02
C LEU A 513 1.85 -3.05 12.94
N LEU A 514 2.13 -3.21 14.23
CA LEU A 514 2.03 -2.13 15.23
C LEU A 514 3.26 -1.21 15.25
N GLU A 515 4.35 -1.64 14.67
CA GLU A 515 5.58 -0.86 14.52
C GLU A 515 5.91 -0.66 13.05
N LYS A 516 6.58 0.45 12.73
CA LYS A 516 7.02 0.76 11.36
C LYS A 516 8.28 -0.02 10.94
N ASP A 517 8.57 -1.12 11.60
CA ASP A 517 9.69 -2.00 11.30
C ASP A 517 9.26 -3.12 10.36
N LEU A 518 9.83 -3.15 9.16
CA LEU A 518 9.51 -4.14 8.14
C LEU A 518 10.17 -5.51 8.40
N MET A 519 11.13 -5.62 9.33
CA MET A 519 11.71 -6.91 9.72
C MET A 519 10.67 -7.88 10.29
N VAL A 520 9.56 -7.37 10.78
CA VAL A 520 8.41 -8.17 11.23
C VAL A 520 7.83 -9.03 10.10
N LEU A 521 8.01 -8.63 8.83
CA LEU A 521 7.59 -9.43 7.67
C LEU A 521 8.39 -10.74 7.56
N GLU A 522 9.71 -10.67 7.75
CA GLU A 522 10.57 -11.87 7.79
C GLU A 522 10.16 -12.79 8.94
N ASP A 523 10.01 -12.23 10.14
CA ASP A 523 9.53 -12.98 11.31
C ASP A 523 8.20 -13.68 11.04
N GLY A 524 7.28 -13.00 10.33
CA GLY A 524 5.99 -13.55 9.92
C GLY A 524 6.12 -14.73 8.96
N VAL A 525 6.97 -14.62 7.95
CA VAL A 525 7.27 -15.71 6.99
C VAL A 525 7.84 -16.92 7.73
N LEU A 526 8.83 -16.71 8.60
CA LEU A 526 9.46 -17.79 9.35
C LEU A 526 8.47 -18.48 10.31
N GLU A 527 7.65 -17.71 11.04
CA GLU A 527 6.68 -18.28 11.96
C GLU A 527 5.53 -19.00 11.21
N GLY A 528 5.12 -18.47 10.07
CA GLY A 528 4.19 -19.13 9.15
C GLY A 528 4.72 -20.48 8.66
N ARG A 529 5.99 -20.55 8.25
CA ARG A 529 6.65 -21.80 7.82
C ARG A 529 6.77 -22.81 8.95
N LYS A 530 7.10 -22.39 10.17
CA LYS A 530 7.10 -23.28 11.35
C LYS A 530 5.70 -23.85 11.60
N THR A 531 4.68 -23.01 11.55
CA THR A 531 3.29 -23.40 11.75
C THR A 531 2.85 -24.40 10.68
N PHE A 532 3.09 -24.10 9.41
CA PHE A 532 2.78 -25.00 8.29
C PHE A 532 3.55 -26.32 8.37
N GLY A 533 4.84 -26.27 8.72
CA GLY A 533 5.67 -27.45 8.89
C GLY A 533 5.16 -28.39 9.97
N ASN A 534 4.71 -27.86 11.10
CA ASN A 534 4.14 -28.67 12.18
C ASN A 534 2.80 -29.29 11.76
N ILE A 535 1.96 -28.58 11.01
CA ILE A 535 0.73 -29.15 10.44
C ILE A 535 1.06 -30.28 9.46
N ASN A 536 2.06 -30.12 8.59
CA ASN A 536 2.53 -31.15 7.68
C ASN A 536 3.09 -32.39 8.42
N LYS A 537 3.83 -32.19 9.51
CA LYS A 537 4.28 -33.31 10.36
C LYS A 537 3.07 -34.11 10.88
N TYR A 538 2.08 -33.42 11.42
CA TYR A 538 0.86 -34.07 11.89
C TYR A 538 0.19 -34.89 10.77
N ILE A 539 -0.06 -34.27 9.60
CA ILE A 539 -0.72 -34.96 8.47
C ILE A 539 0.05 -36.22 8.06
N LYS A 540 1.38 -36.10 7.91
CA LYS A 540 2.24 -37.23 7.50
C LYS A 540 2.26 -38.35 8.55
N MET A 541 2.39 -37.98 9.83
CA MET A 541 2.43 -38.97 10.92
C MET A 541 1.09 -39.68 11.06
N THR A 542 -0.03 -38.95 11.04
CA THR A 542 -1.38 -39.52 11.13
C THR A 542 -1.68 -40.42 9.95
N ALA A 543 -1.42 -39.94 8.72
CA ALA A 543 -1.62 -40.75 7.54
C ALA A 543 -0.79 -42.04 7.60
N SER A 544 0.52 -41.96 7.89
CA SER A 544 1.41 -43.10 7.99
C SER A 544 0.94 -44.12 9.04
N SER A 545 0.57 -43.67 10.24
CA SER A 545 0.07 -44.53 11.32
C SER A 545 -1.24 -45.21 10.96
N ASN A 546 -2.22 -44.42 10.47
CA ASN A 546 -3.53 -44.97 10.13
C ASN A 546 -3.45 -45.98 9.00
N PHE A 547 -2.70 -45.67 7.92
CA PHE A 547 -2.48 -46.63 6.83
C PHE A 547 -1.74 -47.88 7.33
N GLY A 548 -0.67 -47.71 8.11
CA GLY A 548 0.09 -48.83 8.67
C GLY A 548 -0.78 -49.77 9.52
N ASN A 549 -1.56 -49.21 10.45
CA ASN A 549 -2.46 -49.97 11.31
C ASN A 549 -3.54 -50.69 10.49
N MET A 550 -4.16 -49.99 9.52
CA MET A 550 -5.24 -50.58 8.70
C MET A 550 -4.76 -51.73 7.82
N PHE A 551 -3.65 -51.54 7.12
CA PHE A 551 -3.07 -52.62 6.32
C PHE A 551 -2.65 -53.79 7.19
N SER A 552 -2.07 -53.55 8.36
CA SER A 552 -1.69 -54.63 9.29
C SER A 552 -2.91 -55.42 9.77
N VAL A 553 -3.98 -54.73 10.20
CA VAL A 553 -5.23 -55.41 10.62
C VAL A 553 -5.89 -56.17 9.45
N MET A 554 -5.92 -55.54 8.25
CA MET A 554 -6.49 -56.17 7.05
C MET A 554 -5.77 -57.47 6.69
N PHE A 555 -4.43 -57.42 6.54
CA PHE A 555 -3.65 -58.62 6.19
C PHE A 555 -3.73 -59.66 7.28
N ALA A 556 -3.55 -59.28 8.54
CA ALA A 556 -3.62 -60.23 9.64
C ALA A 556 -5.02 -60.88 9.74
N SER A 557 -6.11 -60.13 9.57
CA SER A 557 -7.48 -60.69 9.65
C SER A 557 -7.83 -61.60 8.48
N ALA A 558 -7.17 -61.46 7.32
CA ALA A 558 -7.38 -62.38 6.18
C ALA A 558 -6.73 -63.75 6.39
N PHE A 559 -5.59 -63.83 7.09
CA PHE A 559 -4.81 -65.07 7.24
C PHE A 559 -4.94 -65.74 8.61
N LEU A 560 -5.29 -64.99 9.66
CA LEU A 560 -5.44 -65.52 11.01
C LEU A 560 -6.87 -66.01 11.25
N PRO A 561 -7.04 -67.17 11.95
CA PRO A 561 -8.37 -67.74 12.26
C PRO A 561 -9.11 -66.99 13.39
N PHE A 562 -8.49 -65.99 13.97
CA PHE A 562 -9.04 -65.13 15.02
C PHE A 562 -8.86 -63.63 14.63
N LEU A 563 -9.55 -62.71 15.33
CA LEU A 563 -9.33 -61.30 15.14
C LEU A 563 -7.94 -60.92 15.67
N PRO A 564 -7.08 -60.32 14.84
CA PRO A 564 -5.72 -59.92 15.25
C PRO A 564 -5.73 -58.85 16.33
N MET A 565 -6.78 -58.04 16.41
CA MET A 565 -6.99 -56.98 17.37
C MET A 565 -8.49 -56.80 17.62
N MET A 566 -8.88 -56.72 18.88
CA MET A 566 -10.29 -56.43 19.20
C MET A 566 -10.62 -54.96 18.86
N PRO A 567 -11.86 -54.62 18.47
CA PRO A 567 -12.30 -53.28 18.14
C PRO A 567 -11.93 -52.22 19.23
N ILE A 568 -12.09 -52.62 20.50
CA ILE A 568 -11.74 -51.73 21.66
C ILE A 568 -10.25 -51.40 21.70
N HIS A 569 -9.38 -52.34 21.31
CA HIS A 569 -7.93 -52.09 21.30
C HIS A 569 -7.54 -51.07 20.21
N LEU A 570 -8.21 -51.13 19.04
CA LEU A 570 -8.03 -50.13 17.96
C LEU A 570 -8.43 -48.73 18.43
N LEU A 571 -9.58 -48.62 19.10
CA LEU A 571 -10.04 -47.32 19.62
C LEU A 571 -9.12 -46.76 20.68
N ILE A 572 -8.66 -47.59 21.63
CA ILE A 572 -7.71 -47.18 22.67
C ILE A 572 -6.37 -46.76 22.04
N GLN A 573 -5.87 -47.50 21.07
CA GLN A 573 -4.62 -47.16 20.37
C GLN A 573 -4.75 -45.83 19.66
N ASN A 574 -5.85 -45.58 18.95
CA ASN A 574 -6.08 -44.30 18.28
C ASN A 574 -6.16 -43.16 19.30
N LEU A 575 -6.88 -43.31 20.40
CA LEU A 575 -6.96 -42.30 21.46
C LEU A 575 -5.58 -41.95 22.04
N LEU A 576 -4.75 -42.96 22.35
CA LEU A 576 -3.40 -42.76 22.87
C LEU A 576 -2.51 -42.04 21.85
N TYR A 577 -2.68 -42.39 20.57
CA TYR A 577 -1.97 -41.75 19.48
C TYR A 577 -2.37 -40.28 19.32
N ASP A 578 -3.66 -39.99 19.34
CA ASP A 578 -4.19 -38.63 19.26
C ASP A 578 -3.69 -37.74 20.41
N ILE A 579 -3.71 -38.26 21.65
CA ILE A 579 -3.16 -37.57 22.82
C ILE A 579 -1.67 -37.24 22.59
N SER A 580 -0.89 -38.21 22.08
CA SER A 580 0.55 -37.98 21.80
C SER A 580 0.80 -36.88 20.76
N GLN A 581 -0.10 -36.77 19.78
CA GLN A 581 0.02 -35.78 18.71
C GLN A 581 -0.25 -34.34 19.16
N THR A 582 -0.90 -34.12 20.30
CA THR A 582 -1.15 -32.76 20.85
C THR A 582 0.14 -32.00 21.14
N THR A 583 1.29 -32.69 21.19
CA THR A 583 2.61 -32.07 21.39
C THR A 583 3.24 -31.51 20.10
N ILE A 584 2.77 -31.93 18.92
CA ILE A 584 3.32 -31.53 17.61
C ILE A 584 3.37 -29.99 17.41
N PRO A 585 2.33 -29.21 17.82
CA PRO A 585 2.40 -27.76 17.73
C PRO A 585 3.60 -27.12 18.42
N PHE A 586 4.19 -27.79 19.39
CA PHE A 586 5.34 -27.29 20.17
C PHE A 586 6.69 -27.81 19.66
N ASP A 587 6.69 -28.63 18.62
CA ASP A 587 7.91 -29.17 18.04
C ASP A 587 8.70 -28.11 17.24
N ARG A 588 10.02 -28.35 17.10
CA ARG A 588 10.92 -27.47 16.33
C ARG A 588 10.99 -27.93 14.87
N MET A 589 11.06 -26.94 13.99
CA MET A 589 11.25 -27.20 12.55
C MET A 589 12.75 -27.20 12.20
N ASP A 590 13.09 -28.06 11.25
CA ASP A 590 14.44 -28.10 10.70
C ASP A 590 14.74 -26.81 9.93
N PRO A 591 15.95 -26.23 10.07
CA PRO A 591 16.31 -24.97 9.37
C PRO A 591 16.18 -25.04 7.85
N GLU A 592 16.36 -26.22 7.27
CA GLU A 592 16.23 -26.40 5.80
C GLU A 592 14.80 -26.17 5.32
N PHE A 593 13.80 -26.54 6.12
CA PHE A 593 12.40 -26.33 5.81
C PHE A 593 11.99 -24.86 5.82
N LEU A 594 12.74 -24.04 6.56
CA LEU A 594 12.45 -22.60 6.70
C LEU A 594 13.02 -21.74 5.56
N LYS A 595 13.89 -22.30 4.70
CA LYS A 595 14.58 -21.55 3.66
C LYS A 595 13.74 -21.22 2.43
N LYS A 596 12.72 -22.03 2.13
CA LYS A 596 11.88 -21.87 0.93
C LYS A 596 10.41 -22.04 1.26
N PRO A 597 9.51 -21.37 0.48
CA PRO A 597 8.06 -21.59 0.58
C PRO A 597 7.63 -23.04 0.44
#